data_093223668d7862243d548b4801c0c16a
#
_entry.id   093223668d7862243d548b4801c0c16a
#
_cell.length_a   1.000
_cell.length_b   1.000
_cell.length_c   1.000
_cell.angle_alpha   90.00
_cell.angle_beta   90.00
_cell.angle_gamma   90.00
#
_symmetry.space_group_name_H-M   'P 1'
#
loop_
_entity.id
_entity.type
_entity.pdbx_description
1 polymer ?
#
loop_
_entity_poly.entity_id
_entity_poly.type
_entity_poly.pdbx_seq_one_letter_code
_entity_poly.pdbx_strand_id
1 'polypeptide(L)'
;NPDGIQMPDGDIVHTIYVEMKNKHNTMNSASSAKTYIKMQGQILEDDDCACLLVEAIAKKSQNIKWSTKVDGKNVQHRLIRRVSMDQFYAILTGEEDAFYKMCMVLPEVINSVVNEEDGVEVPHDTVIDELRKVASLYGDENGELSMAMAVYMLGFNTYMGFGDKMQTKFALDSKAGMLKRIYEYAKNLQEQD
;
A
#
# COMPACT_ATOMS: atom_id res chain seq x y z
N ASN A 1 13.12 -17.31 5.90
CA ASN A 1 14.44 -17.19 5.33
C ASN A 1 15.47 -17.55 6.40
N PRO A 2 16.25 -18.65 6.26
CA PRO A 2 17.24 -19.04 7.26
C PRO A 2 18.35 -17.99 7.49
N ASP A 3 18.57 -17.13 6.50
CA ASP A 3 19.60 -16.09 6.54
C ASP A 3 19.08 -14.77 7.16
N GLY A 4 17.82 -14.75 7.63
CA GLY A 4 17.16 -13.57 8.16
C GLY A 4 16.70 -12.59 7.07
N ILE A 5 16.23 -11.43 7.51
CA ILE A 5 15.76 -10.34 6.69
C ILE A 5 16.68 -9.16 6.88
N GLN A 6 17.29 -8.70 5.80
CA GLN A 6 18.20 -7.56 5.84
C GLN A 6 17.40 -6.25 5.88
N MET A 7 17.64 -5.45 6.91
CA MET A 7 17.08 -4.11 7.04
C MET A 7 17.97 -3.08 6.32
N PRO A 8 17.43 -1.91 5.90
CA PRO A 8 18.18 -0.90 5.16
C PRO A 8 19.44 -0.37 5.86
N ASP A 9 19.50 -0.45 7.19
CA ASP A 9 20.64 -0.01 8.00
C ASP A 9 21.71 -1.11 8.16
N GLY A 10 21.53 -2.27 7.49
CA GLY A 10 22.45 -3.40 7.54
C GLY A 10 22.19 -4.41 8.65
N ASP A 11 21.24 -4.15 9.54
CA ASP A 11 20.81 -5.13 10.55
C ASP A 11 20.13 -6.32 9.85
N ILE A 12 20.35 -7.52 10.38
CA ILE A 12 19.65 -8.74 9.99
C ILE A 12 18.73 -9.11 11.14
N VAL A 13 17.46 -9.37 10.85
CA VAL A 13 16.45 -9.78 11.83
C VAL A 13 15.72 -11.03 11.35
N HIS A 14 15.26 -11.87 12.27
CA HIS A 14 14.52 -13.09 11.94
C HIS A 14 13.01 -12.94 12.19
N THR A 15 12.61 -11.96 12.97
CA THR A 15 11.21 -11.66 13.29
C THR A 15 10.81 -10.26 12.84
N ILE A 16 9.62 -10.14 12.25
CA ILE A 16 9.01 -8.85 11.93
C ILE A 16 7.65 -8.74 12.62
N TYR A 17 7.50 -7.73 13.47
CA TYR A 17 6.21 -7.33 14.02
C TYR A 17 5.60 -6.22 13.17
N VAL A 18 4.35 -6.39 12.72
CA VAL A 18 3.69 -5.47 11.82
C VAL A 18 2.47 -4.85 12.46
N GLU A 19 2.40 -3.53 12.46
CA GLU A 19 1.17 -2.76 12.67
C GLU A 19 0.74 -2.17 11.34
N MET A 20 -0.37 -2.63 10.79
CA MET A 20 -0.85 -2.15 9.50
C MET A 20 -1.90 -1.05 9.65
N LYS A 21 -1.75 0.01 8.88
CA LYS A 21 -2.71 1.11 8.76
C LYS A 21 -3.18 1.26 7.33
N ASN A 22 -4.46 1.53 7.16
CA ASN A 22 -5.01 1.72 5.81
C ASN A 22 -4.41 2.97 5.14
N LYS A 23 -4.35 4.11 5.85
CA LYS A 23 -3.81 5.38 5.32
C LYS A 23 -2.75 5.98 6.25
N HIS A 24 -1.87 6.80 5.66
CA HIS A 24 -0.77 7.49 6.36
C HIS A 24 -1.22 8.49 7.43
N ASN A 25 -2.47 8.94 7.43
CA ASN A 25 -3.02 9.95 8.35
C ASN A 25 -4.06 9.39 9.34
N THR A 26 -4.12 8.08 9.54
CA THR A 26 -5.12 7.44 10.42
C THR A 26 -4.77 7.48 11.90
N MET A 27 -3.56 7.92 12.26
CA MET A 27 -3.12 7.98 13.65
C MET A 27 -2.96 9.43 14.12
N ASN A 28 -3.61 9.76 15.24
CA ASN A 28 -3.32 10.98 15.99
C ASN A 28 -2.05 10.79 16.86
N SER A 29 -1.61 11.87 17.52
CA SER A 29 -0.39 11.85 18.35
C SER A 29 -0.45 10.81 19.49
N ALA A 30 -1.59 10.66 20.13
CA ALA A 30 -1.77 9.72 21.24
C ALA A 30 -1.70 8.26 20.75
N SER A 31 -2.38 7.93 19.65
CA SER A 31 -2.30 6.60 19.05
C SER A 31 -0.92 6.27 18.50
N SER A 32 -0.21 7.27 17.95
CA SER A 32 1.18 7.12 17.51
C SER A 32 2.11 6.79 18.67
N ALA A 33 2.01 7.53 19.78
CA ALA A 33 2.79 7.27 21.00
C ALA A 33 2.53 5.86 21.53
N LYS A 34 1.24 5.48 21.68
CA LYS A 34 0.86 4.14 22.18
C LYS A 34 1.41 3.02 21.28
N THR A 35 1.29 3.15 19.97
CA THR A 35 1.80 2.15 19.02
C THR A 35 3.33 2.07 19.10
N TYR A 36 4.00 3.21 19.19
CA TYR A 36 5.46 3.26 19.30
C TYR A 36 5.96 2.57 20.57
N ILE A 37 5.34 2.85 21.73
CA ILE A 37 5.68 2.19 23.01
C ILE A 37 5.48 0.68 22.92
N LYS A 38 4.39 0.22 22.29
CA LYS A 38 4.17 -1.21 22.07
C LYS A 38 5.30 -1.84 21.24
N MET A 39 5.74 -1.16 20.18
CA MET A 39 6.85 -1.64 19.36
C MET A 39 8.19 -1.63 20.09
N GLN A 40 8.43 -0.65 20.96
CA GLN A 40 9.62 -0.65 21.82
C GLN A 40 9.60 -1.85 22.79
N GLY A 41 8.43 -2.18 23.35
CA GLY A 41 8.26 -3.37 24.19
C GLY A 41 8.62 -4.65 23.44
N GLN A 42 8.18 -4.79 22.18
CA GLN A 42 8.53 -5.97 21.36
C GLN A 42 10.05 -6.10 21.14
N ILE A 43 10.75 -4.99 20.86
CA ILE A 43 12.22 -5.02 20.69
C ILE A 43 12.94 -5.36 22.00
N LEU A 44 12.38 -4.99 23.16
CA LEU A 44 12.96 -5.35 24.45
C LEU A 44 12.74 -6.84 24.82
N GLU A 45 11.68 -7.44 24.29
CA GLU A 45 11.36 -8.86 24.49
C GLU A 45 12.09 -9.77 23.48
N ASP A 46 12.33 -9.26 22.27
CA ASP A 46 12.94 -9.99 21.15
C ASP A 46 13.95 -9.06 20.46
N ASP A 47 15.23 -9.23 20.77
CA ASP A 47 16.33 -8.43 20.26
C ASP A 47 16.70 -8.73 18.78
N ASP A 48 16.12 -9.81 18.24
CA ASP A 48 16.26 -10.23 16.85
C ASP A 48 15.04 -9.88 15.98
N CYS A 49 14.36 -8.79 16.33
CA CYS A 49 13.18 -8.35 15.63
C CYS A 49 13.26 -6.93 15.08
N ALA A 50 12.45 -6.66 14.06
CA ALA A 50 12.10 -5.31 13.62
C ALA A 50 10.58 -5.07 13.73
N CYS A 51 10.20 -3.84 14.03
CA CYS A 51 8.81 -3.42 14.10
C CYS A 51 8.48 -2.47 12.95
N LEU A 52 7.48 -2.81 12.16
CA LEU A 52 7.08 -2.06 10.98
C LEU A 52 5.68 -1.47 11.15
N LEU A 53 5.57 -0.15 11.06
CA LEU A 53 4.31 0.54 10.82
C LEU A 53 4.11 0.57 9.30
N VAL A 54 3.28 -0.33 8.79
CA VAL A 54 3.01 -0.44 7.35
C VAL A 54 1.77 0.38 6.99
N GLU A 55 1.91 1.24 5.99
CA GLU A 55 0.83 2.04 5.44
C GLU A 55 0.42 1.49 4.08
N ALA A 56 -0.80 0.94 3.98
CA ALA A 56 -1.33 0.44 2.71
C ALA A 56 -1.43 1.57 1.69
N ILE A 57 -1.89 2.75 2.11
CA ILE A 57 -1.95 3.96 1.31
C ILE A 57 -1.00 4.98 1.93
N ALA A 58 0.25 4.96 1.50
CA ALA A 58 1.30 5.87 1.93
C ALA A 58 1.30 7.14 1.06
N LYS A 59 2.00 8.19 1.50
CA LYS A 59 2.22 9.41 0.69
C LYS A 59 3.26 9.20 -0.42
N LYS A 60 4.19 8.27 -0.22
CA LYS A 60 5.29 7.96 -1.13
C LYS A 60 5.87 6.59 -0.79
N SER A 61 6.66 6.03 -1.71
CA SER A 61 7.51 4.88 -1.40
C SER A 61 8.51 5.24 -0.32
N GLN A 62 8.50 4.51 0.79
CA GLN A 62 9.39 4.78 1.92
C GLN A 62 9.61 3.56 2.79
N ASN A 63 10.83 3.47 3.31
CA ASN A 63 11.23 2.61 4.41
C ASN A 63 12.16 3.42 5.31
N ILE A 64 11.59 4.15 6.25
CA ILE A 64 12.30 5.13 7.08
C ILE A 64 12.19 4.79 8.56
N LYS A 65 13.17 5.22 9.36
CA LYS A 65 13.07 5.18 10.82
C LYS A 65 11.85 5.99 11.24
N TRP A 66 10.92 5.35 11.94
CA TRP A 66 9.75 6.06 12.42
C TRP A 66 10.09 6.91 13.64
N SER A 67 9.78 8.20 13.56
CA SER A 67 9.92 9.15 14.67
C SER A 67 8.54 9.62 15.12
N THR A 68 8.31 9.64 16.43
CA THR A 68 7.09 10.18 17.05
C THR A 68 7.40 10.85 18.37
N LYS A 69 6.40 11.49 18.98
CA LYS A 69 6.53 12.07 20.32
C LYS A 69 5.92 11.14 21.37
N VAL A 70 6.70 10.82 22.39
CA VAL A 70 6.26 10.12 23.60
C VAL A 70 6.57 11.04 24.78
N ASP A 71 5.58 11.39 25.57
CA ASP A 71 5.68 12.32 26.70
C ASP A 71 6.40 13.63 26.34
N GLY A 72 6.04 14.19 25.16
CA GLY A 72 6.61 15.43 24.65
C GLY A 72 8.02 15.34 24.05
N LYS A 73 8.69 14.19 24.17
CA LYS A 73 10.05 13.96 23.64
C LYS A 73 9.99 13.21 22.31
N ASN A 74 10.80 13.63 21.34
CA ASN A 74 10.98 12.86 20.11
C ASN A 74 11.71 11.56 20.41
N VAL A 75 11.15 10.45 19.95
CA VAL A 75 11.75 9.11 20.06
C VAL A 75 11.92 8.52 18.67
N GLN A 76 12.99 7.77 18.48
CA GLN A 76 13.31 7.07 17.24
C GLN A 76 14.19 5.86 17.56
N HIS A 77 13.93 4.75 16.84
CA HIS A 77 14.76 3.55 16.94
C HIS A 77 15.04 3.00 15.53
N ARG A 78 16.24 2.43 15.30
CA ARG A 78 16.63 1.95 13.96
C ARG A 78 15.75 0.81 13.44
N LEU A 79 15.29 -0.07 14.33
CA LEU A 79 14.45 -1.23 14.03
C LEU A 79 12.94 -0.94 14.13
N ILE A 80 12.53 0.30 14.46
CA ILE A 80 11.13 0.74 14.40
C ILE A 80 10.97 1.63 13.17
N ARG A 81 10.29 1.12 12.16
CA ARG A 81 10.27 1.75 10.84
C ARG A 81 8.85 2.04 10.37
N ARG A 82 8.71 3.09 9.56
CA ARG A 82 7.50 3.42 8.83
C ARG A 82 7.70 3.05 7.37
N VAL A 83 6.82 2.20 6.85
CA VAL A 83 7.04 1.48 5.60
C VAL A 83 5.80 1.60 4.71
N SER A 84 5.97 1.93 3.45
CA SER A 84 4.91 1.84 2.45
C SER A 84 4.72 0.40 1.97
N MET A 85 3.57 0.10 1.35
CA MET A 85 3.20 -1.25 0.95
C MET A 85 4.21 -1.86 -0.03
N ASP A 86 4.68 -1.10 -1.03
CA ASP A 86 5.68 -1.58 -1.99
C ASP A 86 7.00 -1.97 -1.31
N GLN A 87 7.45 -1.18 -0.35
CA GLN A 87 8.64 -1.48 0.43
C GLN A 87 8.45 -2.66 1.40
N PHE A 88 7.23 -2.83 1.92
CA PHE A 88 6.90 -3.99 2.75
C PHE A 88 6.97 -5.29 1.94
N TYR A 89 6.40 -5.31 0.72
CA TYR A 89 6.53 -6.46 -0.17
C TYR A 89 7.99 -6.73 -0.53
N ALA A 90 8.78 -5.68 -0.81
CA ALA A 90 10.22 -5.84 -1.08
C ALA A 90 10.98 -6.47 0.09
N ILE A 91 10.67 -6.08 1.33
CA ILE A 91 11.25 -6.68 2.54
C ILE A 91 10.91 -8.17 2.65
N LEU A 92 9.64 -8.54 2.42
CA LEU A 92 9.18 -9.92 2.60
C LEU A 92 9.68 -10.86 1.51
N THR A 93 9.78 -10.39 0.28
CA THR A 93 10.08 -11.22 -0.89
C THR A 93 11.53 -11.14 -1.34
N GLY A 94 12.24 -10.07 -0.97
CA GLY A 94 13.57 -9.73 -1.52
C GLY A 94 13.50 -9.11 -2.93
N GLU A 95 12.29 -8.88 -3.50
CA GLU A 95 12.09 -8.34 -4.84
C GLU A 95 11.52 -6.92 -4.79
N GLU A 96 12.25 -5.94 -5.35
CA GLU A 96 11.83 -4.53 -5.36
C GLU A 96 10.51 -4.28 -6.11
N ASP A 97 10.16 -5.14 -7.07
CA ASP A 97 8.97 -5.01 -7.90
C ASP A 97 7.82 -5.98 -7.53
N ALA A 98 7.92 -6.65 -6.37
CA ALA A 98 6.92 -7.63 -5.94
C ALA A 98 5.50 -7.03 -5.84
N PHE A 99 5.37 -5.85 -5.24
CA PHE A 99 4.08 -5.17 -5.12
C PHE A 99 3.52 -4.76 -6.49
N TYR A 100 4.37 -4.27 -7.40
CA TYR A 100 3.98 -3.99 -8.78
C TYR A 100 3.46 -5.25 -9.48
N LYS A 101 4.18 -6.38 -9.39
CA LYS A 101 3.75 -7.67 -9.97
C LYS A 101 2.40 -8.10 -9.41
N MET A 102 2.20 -8.00 -8.10
CA MET A 102 0.93 -8.30 -7.45
C MET A 102 -0.20 -7.42 -8.00
N CYS A 103 0.00 -6.12 -8.12
CA CYS A 103 -0.99 -5.20 -8.67
C CYS A 103 -1.33 -5.48 -10.13
N MET A 104 -0.39 -5.98 -10.93
CA MET A 104 -0.64 -6.35 -12.33
C MET A 104 -1.49 -7.62 -12.47
N VAL A 105 -1.43 -8.52 -11.51
CA VAL A 105 -2.21 -9.78 -11.49
C VAL A 105 -3.56 -9.59 -10.80
N LEU A 106 -3.66 -8.69 -9.83
CA LEU A 106 -4.86 -8.49 -9.00
C LEU A 106 -6.15 -8.31 -9.81
N PRO A 107 -6.20 -7.54 -10.91
CA PRO A 107 -7.40 -7.39 -11.71
C PRO A 107 -7.92 -8.70 -12.31
N GLU A 108 -7.01 -9.56 -12.78
CA GLU A 108 -7.37 -10.86 -13.37
C GLU A 108 -7.93 -11.80 -12.29
N VAL A 109 -7.35 -11.77 -11.09
CA VAL A 109 -7.83 -12.56 -9.94
C VAL A 109 -9.21 -12.08 -9.49
N ILE A 110 -9.41 -10.77 -9.36
CA ILE A 110 -10.72 -10.22 -8.99
C ILE A 110 -11.78 -10.63 -10.02
N ASN A 111 -11.47 -10.48 -11.30
CA ASN A 111 -12.38 -10.83 -12.37
C ASN A 111 -12.74 -12.33 -12.38
N SER A 112 -11.78 -13.22 -12.11
CA SER A 112 -12.05 -14.66 -12.00
C SER A 112 -13.00 -14.99 -10.84
N VAL A 113 -12.83 -14.33 -9.67
CA VAL A 113 -13.68 -14.55 -8.49
C VAL A 113 -15.09 -14.00 -8.68
N VAL A 114 -15.21 -12.82 -9.31
CA VAL A 114 -16.54 -12.19 -9.56
C VAL A 114 -17.36 -12.98 -10.58
N ASN A 115 -16.71 -13.61 -11.57
CA ASN A 115 -17.40 -14.36 -12.63
C ASN A 115 -17.58 -15.86 -12.33
N GLU A 116 -17.17 -16.36 -11.17
CA GLU A 116 -17.51 -17.72 -10.73
C GLU A 116 -19.02 -17.81 -10.44
N GLU A 117 -19.65 -18.98 -10.71
CA GLU A 117 -21.11 -19.18 -10.55
C GLU A 117 -21.65 -18.89 -9.14
N ASP A 118 -20.79 -18.97 -8.12
CA ASP A 118 -21.04 -18.57 -6.72
C ASP A 118 -20.44 -17.20 -6.38
N GLY A 119 -20.24 -16.33 -7.38
CA GLY A 119 -19.56 -15.05 -7.24
C GLY A 119 -20.14 -14.13 -6.16
N VAL A 120 -19.28 -13.34 -5.57
CA VAL A 120 -19.67 -12.35 -4.53
C VAL A 120 -20.67 -11.35 -5.12
N GLU A 121 -21.89 -11.26 -4.57
CA GLU A 121 -22.83 -10.19 -4.90
C GLU A 121 -22.16 -8.83 -4.58
N VAL A 122 -21.93 -8.05 -5.63
CA VAL A 122 -21.42 -6.69 -5.46
C VAL A 122 -22.58 -5.80 -4.99
N PRO A 123 -22.50 -5.17 -3.81
CA PRO A 123 -23.57 -4.32 -3.31
C PRO A 123 -23.92 -3.21 -4.31
N HIS A 124 -25.21 -2.94 -4.50
CA HIS A 124 -25.67 -1.84 -5.34
C HIS A 124 -25.41 -0.52 -4.58
N ASP A 125 -24.36 0.21 -4.98
CA ASP A 125 -23.94 1.47 -4.36
C ASP A 125 -23.74 2.53 -5.47
N THR A 126 -24.18 3.75 -5.21
CA THR A 126 -24.02 4.90 -6.12
C THR A 126 -22.56 5.18 -6.45
N VAL A 127 -21.65 4.97 -5.52
CA VAL A 127 -20.20 5.08 -5.74
C VAL A 127 -19.73 4.05 -6.76
N ILE A 128 -20.23 2.82 -6.67
CA ILE A 128 -19.92 1.75 -7.62
C ILE A 128 -20.44 2.10 -9.02
N ASP A 129 -21.65 2.68 -9.12
CA ASP A 129 -22.20 3.07 -10.41
C ASP A 129 -21.40 4.23 -11.07
N GLU A 130 -20.95 5.19 -10.30
CA GLU A 130 -20.06 6.24 -10.79
C GLU A 130 -18.69 5.66 -11.24
N LEU A 131 -18.12 4.73 -10.48
CA LEU A 131 -16.89 4.05 -10.85
C LEU A 131 -17.05 3.21 -12.12
N ARG A 132 -18.21 2.55 -12.33
CA ARG A 132 -18.54 1.84 -13.58
C ARG A 132 -18.62 2.78 -14.77
N LYS A 133 -19.24 3.95 -14.61
CA LYS A 133 -19.29 4.97 -15.66
C LYS A 133 -17.87 5.42 -16.05
N VAL A 134 -17.02 5.70 -15.06
CA VAL A 134 -15.63 6.05 -15.30
C VAL A 134 -14.89 4.92 -15.99
N ALA A 135 -15.06 3.68 -15.55
CA ALA A 135 -14.43 2.50 -16.13
C ALA A 135 -14.83 2.30 -17.60
N SER A 136 -16.10 2.47 -17.94
CA SER A 136 -16.62 2.33 -19.31
C SER A 136 -16.03 3.35 -20.28
N LEU A 137 -15.66 4.55 -19.81
CA LEU A 137 -14.97 5.56 -20.62
C LEU A 137 -13.58 5.12 -21.09
N TYR A 138 -13.00 4.10 -20.46
CA TYR A 138 -11.65 3.60 -20.77
C TYR A 138 -11.63 2.28 -21.55
N GLY A 139 -12.79 1.85 -22.10
CA GLY A 139 -12.87 0.78 -23.09
C GLY A 139 -13.00 -0.64 -22.51
N ASP A 140 -13.42 -0.76 -21.26
CA ASP A 140 -13.83 -2.03 -20.68
C ASP A 140 -15.36 -2.14 -20.80
N GLU A 141 -15.85 -2.96 -21.74
CA GLU A 141 -17.29 -3.09 -22.03
C GLU A 141 -18.10 -3.57 -20.81
N ASN A 142 -17.47 -4.30 -19.89
CA ASN A 142 -18.10 -4.79 -18.67
C ASN A 142 -17.82 -3.91 -17.44
N GLY A 143 -16.83 -3.03 -17.49
CA GLY A 143 -16.51 -2.06 -16.46
C GLY A 143 -15.93 -2.61 -15.12
N GLU A 144 -15.95 -3.93 -14.92
CA GLU A 144 -15.66 -4.55 -13.62
C GLU A 144 -14.17 -4.51 -13.26
N LEU A 145 -13.31 -4.83 -14.22
CA LEU A 145 -11.86 -4.79 -14.04
C LEU A 145 -11.36 -3.37 -13.78
N SER A 146 -11.82 -2.43 -14.62
CA SER A 146 -11.46 -1.02 -14.53
C SER A 146 -12.03 -0.40 -13.24
N MET A 147 -13.21 -0.84 -12.78
CA MET A 147 -13.80 -0.40 -11.51
C MET A 147 -12.97 -0.83 -10.31
N ALA A 148 -12.58 -2.10 -10.23
CA ALA A 148 -11.74 -2.59 -9.13
C ALA A 148 -10.42 -1.83 -9.06
N MET A 149 -9.81 -1.56 -10.22
CA MET A 149 -8.59 -0.78 -10.30
C MET A 149 -8.81 0.70 -9.96
N ALA A 150 -9.92 1.32 -10.36
CA ALA A 150 -10.26 2.69 -9.97
C ALA A 150 -10.42 2.82 -8.45
N VAL A 151 -11.12 1.90 -7.79
CA VAL A 151 -11.23 1.85 -6.31
C VAL A 151 -9.85 1.76 -5.66
N TYR A 152 -9.00 0.87 -6.16
CA TYR A 152 -7.65 0.71 -5.68
C TYR A 152 -6.83 2.00 -5.84
N MET A 153 -6.86 2.61 -7.03
CA MET A 153 -6.07 3.80 -7.36
C MET A 153 -6.56 5.07 -6.65
N LEU A 154 -7.86 5.25 -6.44
CA LEU A 154 -8.42 6.36 -5.64
C LEU A 154 -7.84 6.41 -4.22
N GLY A 155 -7.42 5.27 -3.69
CA GLY A 155 -6.75 5.20 -2.39
C GLY A 155 -5.37 5.85 -2.35
N PHE A 156 -4.66 5.94 -3.47
CA PHE A 156 -3.24 6.37 -3.49
C PHE A 156 -3.03 7.87 -3.69
N ASN A 157 -4.06 8.62 -4.10
CA ASN A 157 -3.97 10.08 -4.24
C ASN A 157 -2.81 10.52 -5.17
N THR A 158 -1.72 11.05 -4.60
CA THR A 158 -0.52 11.51 -5.35
C THR A 158 0.55 10.43 -5.52
N TYR A 159 0.38 9.27 -4.90
CA TYR A 159 1.32 8.16 -4.92
C TYR A 159 0.61 6.91 -5.44
N MET A 160 1.11 6.34 -6.53
CA MET A 160 0.50 5.21 -7.22
C MET A 160 0.82 3.84 -6.61
N GLY A 161 1.28 3.79 -5.36
CA GLY A 161 1.66 2.56 -4.67
C GLY A 161 3.06 2.04 -5.00
N PHE A 162 3.84 2.76 -5.84
CA PHE A 162 5.17 2.33 -6.30
C PHE A 162 6.18 3.47 -6.19
N GLY A 163 7.46 3.12 -5.99
CA GLY A 163 8.56 4.08 -6.11
C GLY A 163 8.75 4.58 -7.56
N ASP A 164 9.44 5.69 -7.74
CA ASP A 164 9.58 6.39 -9.04
C ASP A 164 10.06 5.48 -10.18
N LYS A 165 10.99 4.56 -9.89
CA LYS A 165 11.50 3.58 -10.85
C LYS A 165 10.39 2.67 -11.40
N MET A 166 9.49 2.21 -10.52
CA MET A 166 8.36 1.36 -10.91
C MET A 166 7.24 2.16 -11.56
N GLN A 167 7.05 3.42 -11.21
CA GLN A 167 6.10 4.31 -11.89
C GLN A 167 6.48 4.52 -13.37
N THR A 168 7.77 4.64 -13.68
CA THR A 168 8.24 4.74 -15.08
C THR A 168 7.91 3.45 -15.84
N LYS A 169 8.20 2.28 -15.28
CA LYS A 169 7.84 0.98 -15.87
C LYS A 169 6.34 0.84 -16.05
N PHE A 170 5.57 1.20 -15.05
CA PHE A 170 4.12 1.20 -15.05
C PHE A 170 3.53 2.06 -16.18
N ALA A 171 4.11 3.21 -16.45
CA ALA A 171 3.65 4.10 -17.52
C ALA A 171 3.90 3.57 -18.93
N LEU A 172 4.84 2.64 -19.12
CA LEU A 172 5.19 2.05 -20.42
C LEU A 172 4.40 0.78 -20.74
N ASP A 173 3.84 0.10 -19.75
CA ASP A 173 3.02 -1.10 -19.92
C ASP A 173 1.61 -0.71 -20.39
N SER A 174 1.03 -1.44 -21.35
CA SER A 174 -0.29 -1.12 -21.91
C SER A 174 -1.42 -1.23 -20.87
N LYS A 175 -1.40 -2.26 -20.03
CA LYS A 175 -2.35 -2.41 -18.90
C LYS A 175 -2.11 -1.31 -17.87
N ALA A 176 -0.86 -1.02 -17.58
CA ALA A 176 -0.48 0.05 -16.67
C ALA A 176 -0.83 1.44 -17.23
N GLY A 177 -0.77 1.64 -18.54
CA GLY A 177 -1.22 2.88 -19.20
C GLY A 177 -2.69 3.18 -18.95
N MET A 178 -3.55 2.15 -18.93
CA MET A 178 -4.95 2.28 -18.54
C MET A 178 -5.08 2.71 -17.08
N LEU A 179 -4.38 2.04 -16.15
CA LEU A 179 -4.40 2.37 -14.74
C LEU A 179 -3.91 3.80 -14.47
N LYS A 180 -2.88 4.24 -15.17
CA LYS A 180 -2.39 5.63 -15.09
C LYS A 180 -3.47 6.64 -15.48
N ARG A 181 -4.22 6.41 -16.57
CA ARG A 181 -5.33 7.27 -16.98
C ARG A 181 -6.44 7.33 -15.94
N ILE A 182 -6.81 6.19 -15.35
CA ILE A 182 -7.79 6.13 -14.27
C ILE A 182 -7.31 6.95 -13.07
N TYR A 183 -6.06 6.80 -12.69
CA TYR A 183 -5.45 7.57 -11.61
C TYR A 183 -5.46 9.08 -11.89
N GLU A 184 -5.03 9.51 -13.08
CA GLU A 184 -5.02 10.92 -13.46
C GLU A 184 -6.44 11.51 -13.47
N TYR A 185 -7.43 10.75 -13.91
CA TYR A 185 -8.83 11.15 -13.85
C TYR A 185 -9.31 11.31 -12.41
N ALA A 186 -9.05 10.34 -11.54
CA ALA A 186 -9.43 10.39 -10.13
C ALA A 186 -8.76 11.57 -9.40
N LYS A 187 -7.49 11.86 -9.73
CA LYS A 187 -6.77 13.01 -9.19
C LYS A 187 -7.42 14.34 -9.60
N ASN A 188 -7.78 14.48 -10.88
CA ASN A 188 -8.42 15.70 -11.39
C ASN A 188 -9.78 15.96 -10.74
N LEU A 189 -10.55 14.92 -10.39
CA LEU A 189 -11.80 15.06 -9.64
C LEU A 189 -11.60 15.63 -8.25
N GLN A 190 -10.52 15.22 -7.56
CA GLN A 190 -10.21 15.70 -6.20
C GLN A 190 -9.66 17.14 -6.16
N GLU A 191 -9.12 17.64 -7.26
CA GLU A 191 -8.62 19.03 -7.36
C GLU A 191 -9.75 20.03 -7.70
N GLN A 192 -10.95 19.56 -8.03
CA GLN A 192 -12.13 20.38 -8.37
C GLN A 192 -13.08 20.61 -7.17
N ASP A 193 -12.90 19.88 -6.07
CA ASP A 193 -13.61 20.03 -4.79
C ASP A 193 -12.77 20.91 -3.82
#